data_3c33502ec4d32cccf2db1d0ed9344f55
#
_entry.id   3c33502ec4d32cccf2db1d0ed9344f55
#
_cell.length_a   1.000
_cell.length_b   1.000
_cell.length_c   1.000
_cell.angle_alpha   90.00
_cell.angle_beta   90.00
_cell.angle_gamma   90.00
#
_symmetry.space_group_name_H-M   'P 1'
#
loop_
_entity.id
_entity.type
_entity.pdbx_description
1 polymer ?
#
loop_
_entity_poly.entity_id
_entity_poly.type
_entity_poly.pdbx_seq_one_letter_code
_entity_poly.pdbx_strand_id
1 'polypeptide(L)'
;MMNDHPDITCTAFLGTKMVASGSLPSVTSNVKERLEDRELLQLLIFDDSTGKQIDVEFRGKADDLAADESPRRAGRPKLGVVSGEVTLLPRHWEWLKGQPGGASVTLRKLIDEARRAGEEQSKVRASQEAAYYFMTAVAGNFPHYEEALRELYAGNPDRFYASMEGWAPDIRNHIKKLALDAFPKRNPG
;
A
#
# COMPACT_ATOMS: atom_id res chain seq x y z
N MET A 1 12.35 7.29 26.85
CA MET A 1 12.76 6.42 25.74
C MET A 1 11.61 6.36 24.78
N MET A 2 11.73 6.99 23.61
CA MET A 2 10.67 7.01 22.59
C MET A 2 10.65 5.65 21.89
N ASN A 3 9.53 4.95 22.00
CA ASN A 3 9.24 3.73 21.25
C ASN A 3 9.10 4.10 19.78
N ASP A 4 10.12 3.77 19.01
CA ASP A 4 10.16 3.92 17.55
C ASP A 4 9.65 2.62 16.90
N HIS A 5 8.36 2.33 17.12
CA HIS A 5 7.64 1.41 16.24
C HIS A 5 7.34 2.15 14.95
N PRO A 6 7.52 1.55 13.76
CA PRO A 6 7.00 2.15 12.55
C PRO A 6 5.52 2.43 12.79
N ASP A 7 5.12 3.71 12.73
CA ASP A 7 3.74 4.14 12.98
C ASP A 7 2.84 3.49 11.93
N ILE A 8 2.37 2.26 12.25
CA ILE A 8 1.34 1.59 11.46
C ILE A 8 0.09 2.45 11.60
N THR A 9 -0.25 3.14 10.52
CA THR A 9 -1.54 3.83 10.44
C THR A 9 -2.63 2.81 10.17
N CYS A 10 -3.69 2.87 10.92
CA CYS A 10 -4.82 1.96 10.78
C CYS A 10 -6.15 2.70 10.89
N THR A 11 -7.20 2.05 10.40
CA THR A 11 -8.56 2.57 10.43
C THR A 11 -9.49 1.51 10.99
N ALA A 12 -10.33 1.91 11.97
CA ALA A 12 -11.29 1.04 12.64
C ALA A 12 -12.71 1.28 12.15
N PHE A 13 -13.44 0.19 11.93
CA PHE A 13 -14.82 0.18 11.45
C PHE A 13 -15.73 -0.61 12.39
N LEU A 14 -16.90 -0.05 12.67
CA LEU A 14 -18.02 -0.76 13.28
C LEU A 14 -19.12 -0.92 12.22
N GLY A 15 -19.26 -2.13 11.70
CA GLY A 15 -20.09 -2.36 10.51
C GLY A 15 -19.56 -1.55 9.31
N THR A 16 -20.38 -0.62 8.80
CA THR A 16 -20.00 0.24 7.66
C THR A 16 -19.51 1.64 8.04
N LYS A 17 -19.46 1.96 9.35
CA LYS A 17 -19.04 3.26 9.87
C LYS A 17 -17.57 3.23 10.30
N MET A 18 -16.79 4.21 9.87
CA MET A 18 -15.48 4.48 10.39
C MET A 18 -15.58 5.13 11.77
N VAL A 19 -14.96 4.54 12.79
CA VAL A 19 -15.03 5.01 14.18
C VAL A 19 -13.75 5.67 14.67
N ALA A 20 -12.61 5.25 14.14
CA ALA A 20 -11.31 5.84 14.46
C ALA A 20 -10.31 5.62 13.32
N SER A 21 -9.31 6.50 13.21
CA SER A 21 -8.16 6.33 12.29
C SER A 21 -6.93 7.02 12.89
N GLY A 22 -5.75 6.43 12.71
CA GLY A 22 -4.47 6.94 13.24
C GLY A 22 -3.48 5.84 13.51
N SER A 23 -2.51 6.07 14.42
CA SER A 23 -1.61 5.00 14.87
C SER A 23 -2.38 3.93 15.65
N LEU A 24 -1.92 2.69 15.60
CA LEU A 24 -2.60 1.57 16.27
C LEU A 24 -2.85 1.83 17.78
N PRO A 25 -1.89 2.36 18.56
CA PRO A 25 -2.14 2.71 19.96
C PRO A 25 -3.21 3.79 20.13
N SER A 26 -3.22 4.80 19.26
CA SER A 26 -4.23 5.87 19.30
C SER A 26 -5.63 5.35 18.98
N VAL A 27 -5.76 4.52 17.96
CA VAL A 27 -7.03 3.90 17.56
C VAL A 27 -7.55 2.99 18.67
N THR A 28 -6.73 2.13 19.25
CA THR A 28 -7.12 1.21 20.33
C THR A 28 -7.56 1.93 21.58
N SER A 29 -6.88 3.00 22.00
CA SER A 29 -7.31 3.84 23.15
C SER A 29 -8.65 4.52 22.88
N ASN A 30 -8.79 5.13 21.70
CA ASN A 30 -9.99 5.87 21.32
C ASN A 30 -11.25 4.98 21.29
N VAL A 31 -11.13 3.77 20.70
CA VAL A 31 -12.27 2.86 20.63
C VAL A 31 -12.62 2.25 21.99
N LYS A 32 -11.64 1.98 22.86
CA LYS A 32 -11.88 1.53 24.25
C LYS A 32 -12.63 2.55 25.09
N GLU A 33 -12.39 3.85 24.87
CA GLU A 33 -13.06 4.92 25.62
C GLU A 33 -14.49 5.18 25.14
N ARG A 34 -14.81 4.86 23.88
CA ARG A 34 -16.06 5.27 23.23
C ARG A 34 -17.04 4.13 22.97
N LEU A 35 -16.55 2.90 22.86
CA LEU A 35 -17.35 1.76 22.49
C LEU A 35 -17.57 0.83 23.70
N GLU A 36 -18.76 0.24 23.76
CA GLU A 36 -19.09 -0.80 24.74
C GLU A 36 -18.42 -2.13 24.37
N ASP A 37 -18.24 -3.03 25.36
CA ASP A 37 -17.61 -4.36 25.15
C ASP A 37 -18.26 -5.16 24.02
N ARG A 38 -19.56 -5.01 23.83
CA ARG A 38 -20.33 -5.67 22.77
C ARG A 38 -19.97 -5.14 21.38
N GLU A 39 -19.73 -3.85 21.28
CA GLU A 39 -19.33 -3.18 20.03
C GLU A 39 -17.87 -3.50 19.68
N LEU A 40 -17.00 -3.57 20.69
CA LEU A 40 -15.59 -3.96 20.52
C LEU A 40 -15.44 -5.36 19.92
N LEU A 41 -16.38 -6.29 20.18
CA LEU A 41 -16.39 -7.62 19.57
C LEU A 41 -16.72 -7.62 18.07
N GLN A 42 -17.33 -6.55 17.56
CA GLN A 42 -17.71 -6.40 16.16
C GLN A 42 -16.79 -5.42 15.42
N LEU A 43 -15.80 -4.88 16.13
CA LEU A 43 -14.88 -3.91 15.59
C LEU A 43 -13.87 -4.59 14.66
N LEU A 44 -13.69 -4.02 13.49
CA LEU A 44 -12.66 -4.42 12.53
C LEU A 44 -11.63 -3.29 12.42
N ILE A 45 -10.36 -3.62 12.58
CA ILE A 45 -9.26 -2.68 12.43
C ILE A 45 -8.43 -3.11 11.22
N PHE A 46 -8.12 -2.18 10.33
CA PHE A 46 -7.37 -2.44 9.11
C PHE A 46 -6.10 -1.61 9.06
N ASP A 47 -5.01 -2.21 8.64
CA ASP A 47 -3.75 -1.53 8.29
C ASP A 47 -3.96 -0.72 7.00
N ASP A 48 -3.72 0.58 7.05
CA ASP A 48 -3.92 1.51 5.93
C ASP A 48 -2.92 1.31 4.77
N SER A 49 -1.83 0.58 5.00
CA SER A 49 -0.83 0.31 3.96
C SER A 49 -1.11 -1.00 3.19
N THR A 50 -1.67 -1.99 3.87
CA THR A 50 -1.88 -3.34 3.32
C THR A 50 -3.34 -3.70 3.13
N GLY A 51 -4.27 -2.94 3.71
CA GLY A 51 -5.70 -3.24 3.72
C GLY A 51 -6.08 -4.49 4.52
N LYS A 52 -5.12 -5.11 5.19
CA LYS A 52 -5.35 -6.34 5.97
C LYS A 52 -5.92 -6.01 7.34
N GLN A 53 -6.77 -6.91 7.84
CA GLN A 53 -7.29 -6.80 9.19
C GLN A 53 -6.17 -7.04 10.21
N ILE A 54 -6.18 -6.22 11.26
CA ILE A 54 -5.32 -6.34 12.43
C ILE A 54 -6.18 -6.90 13.57
N ASP A 55 -5.80 -8.04 14.11
CA ASP A 55 -6.46 -8.60 15.28
C ASP A 55 -5.92 -7.95 16.54
N VAL A 56 -6.81 -7.35 17.34
CA VAL A 56 -6.47 -6.71 18.60
C VAL A 56 -7.28 -7.34 19.73
N GLU A 57 -6.60 -7.87 20.73
CA GLU A 57 -7.24 -8.37 21.94
C GLU A 57 -7.59 -7.21 22.89
N PHE A 58 -8.89 -6.87 22.98
CA PHE A 58 -9.37 -5.82 23.89
C PHE A 58 -9.53 -6.27 25.34
N ARG A 59 -9.50 -7.59 25.61
CA ARG A 59 -9.73 -8.19 26.96
C ARG A 59 -8.47 -8.43 27.78
N GLY A 60 -7.26 -8.25 27.24
CA GLY A 60 -5.99 -8.42 27.93
C GLY A 60 -5.46 -7.11 28.54
N LYS A 61 -4.77 -7.19 29.67
CA LYS A 61 -3.95 -6.08 30.20
C LYS A 61 -2.92 -5.69 29.15
N ALA A 62 -2.71 -4.40 28.97
CA ALA A 62 -1.79 -3.79 28.01
C ALA A 62 -0.32 -4.06 28.36
N ASP A 63 0.16 -5.30 28.23
CA ASP A 63 1.56 -5.62 28.58
C ASP A 63 2.17 -6.80 27.81
N ASP A 64 1.72 -7.18 26.65
CA ASP A 64 2.48 -8.17 25.84
C ASP A 64 2.24 -7.98 24.34
N LEU A 65 2.80 -6.91 23.78
CA LEU A 65 3.12 -6.87 22.36
C LEU A 65 4.64 -7.07 22.24
N ALA A 66 5.06 -8.34 22.25
CA ALA A 66 6.45 -8.71 22.03
C ALA A 66 6.87 -8.30 20.61
N ALA A 67 7.85 -7.42 20.56
CA ALA A 67 8.51 -6.98 19.36
C ALA A 67 9.37 -8.11 18.79
N ASP A 68 9.16 -8.45 17.53
CA ASP A 68 10.13 -9.23 16.76
C ASP A 68 11.24 -8.26 16.29
N GLU A 69 12.41 -8.40 16.89
CA GLU A 69 13.58 -7.58 16.60
C GLU A 69 14.27 -8.07 15.32
N SER A 70 14.07 -7.34 14.21
CA SER A 70 14.97 -7.44 13.06
C SER A 70 16.12 -6.43 13.17
N PRO A 71 17.39 -6.83 13.00
CA PRO A 71 18.54 -5.99 13.29
C PRO A 71 18.70 -4.84 12.29
N ARG A 72 18.84 -3.62 12.83
CA ARG A 72 19.16 -2.40 12.10
C ARG A 72 20.52 -2.50 11.43
N ARG A 73 20.56 -2.34 10.11
CA ARG A 73 21.81 -2.00 9.41
C ARG A 73 21.96 -0.49 9.34
N ALA A 74 22.86 0.03 10.17
CA ALA A 74 23.36 1.39 10.07
C ALA A 74 24.29 1.53 8.87
N GLY A 75 24.19 2.64 8.12
CA GLY A 75 25.20 3.06 7.17
C GLY A 75 24.58 3.69 5.92
N ARG A 76 24.64 5.03 5.86
CA ARG A 76 24.36 5.79 4.63
C ARG A 76 25.36 5.34 3.55
N PRO A 77 24.93 4.75 2.40
CA PRO A 77 25.83 4.41 1.33
C PRO A 77 26.47 5.68 0.76
N LYS A 78 27.81 5.70 0.63
CA LYS A 78 28.52 6.71 -0.13
C LYS A 78 28.04 6.63 -1.57
N LEU A 79 27.45 7.72 -2.08
CA LEU A 79 27.16 7.91 -3.50
C LEU A 79 28.49 7.99 -4.26
N GLY A 80 29.10 6.85 -4.55
CA GLY A 80 30.29 6.72 -5.37
C GLY A 80 29.98 5.88 -6.61
N VAL A 81 30.44 6.32 -7.77
CA VAL A 81 30.41 5.49 -8.99
C VAL A 81 31.36 4.33 -8.77
N VAL A 82 30.84 3.10 -8.70
CA VAL A 82 31.64 1.88 -8.65
C VAL A 82 31.74 1.34 -10.08
N SER A 83 32.97 1.05 -10.55
CA SER A 83 33.15 0.40 -11.84
C SER A 83 32.78 -1.07 -11.73
N GLY A 84 31.99 -1.54 -12.69
CA GLY A 84 31.58 -2.93 -12.84
C GLY A 84 31.78 -3.38 -14.28
N GLU A 85 31.95 -4.68 -14.50
CA GLU A 85 32.05 -5.28 -15.81
C GLU A 85 30.68 -5.78 -16.26
N VAL A 86 30.28 -5.43 -17.50
CA VAL A 86 29.02 -5.86 -18.09
C VAL A 86 29.29 -6.50 -19.45
N THR A 87 28.83 -7.72 -19.65
CA THR A 87 28.91 -8.42 -20.92
C THR A 87 27.65 -8.17 -21.74
N LEU A 88 27.81 -7.59 -22.92
CA LEU A 88 26.73 -7.28 -23.86
C LEU A 88 27.05 -7.85 -25.24
N LEU A 89 25.99 -8.13 -26.04
CA LEU A 89 26.17 -8.55 -27.42
C LEU A 89 26.78 -7.42 -28.27
N PRO A 90 27.57 -7.73 -29.33
CA PRO A 90 28.21 -6.72 -30.19
C PRO A 90 27.24 -5.65 -30.69
N ARG A 91 26.05 -6.04 -31.13
CA ARG A 91 24.99 -5.11 -31.58
C ARG A 91 24.54 -4.13 -30.51
N HIS A 92 24.56 -4.53 -29.23
CA HIS A 92 24.21 -3.64 -28.12
C HIS A 92 25.29 -2.59 -27.88
N TRP A 93 26.57 -3.00 -28.01
CA TRP A 93 27.70 -2.08 -27.91
C TRP A 93 27.72 -1.06 -29.04
N GLU A 94 27.43 -1.47 -30.28
CA GLU A 94 27.34 -0.58 -31.44
C GLU A 94 26.23 0.46 -31.24
N TRP A 95 25.04 0.01 -30.82
CA TRP A 95 23.93 0.91 -30.54
C TRP A 95 24.24 1.89 -29.41
N LEU A 96 24.80 1.42 -28.28
CA LEU A 96 25.19 2.26 -27.15
C LEU A 96 26.23 3.31 -27.50
N LYS A 97 27.22 2.98 -28.33
CA LYS A 97 28.24 3.93 -28.79
C LYS A 97 27.66 5.05 -29.67
N GLY A 98 26.59 4.77 -30.40
CA GLY A 98 25.86 5.75 -31.21
C GLY A 98 24.95 6.69 -30.42
N GLN A 99 24.74 6.45 -29.11
CA GLN A 99 23.85 7.27 -28.31
C GLN A 99 24.52 8.54 -27.79
N PRO A 100 23.77 9.67 -27.67
CA PRO A 100 24.28 10.90 -27.07
C PRO A 100 24.77 10.67 -25.64
N GLY A 101 26.03 11.01 -25.36
CA GLY A 101 26.67 10.79 -24.06
C GLY A 101 27.35 9.42 -23.89
N GLY A 102 27.28 8.55 -24.89
CA GLY A 102 27.99 7.27 -24.96
C GLY A 102 27.39 6.19 -24.05
N ALA A 103 28.01 5.00 -24.06
CA ALA A 103 27.48 3.79 -23.43
C ALA A 103 27.17 3.92 -21.93
N SER A 104 28.09 4.49 -21.14
CA SER A 104 27.92 4.61 -19.68
C SER A 104 26.78 5.52 -19.27
N VAL A 105 26.56 6.61 -20.00
CA VAL A 105 25.46 7.54 -19.73
C VAL A 105 24.12 6.89 -20.12
N THR A 106 24.08 6.25 -21.27
CA THR A 106 22.88 5.59 -21.79
C THR A 106 22.47 4.43 -20.89
N LEU A 107 23.40 3.58 -20.47
CA LEU A 107 23.10 2.48 -19.55
C LEU A 107 22.55 2.98 -18.22
N ARG A 108 23.11 4.03 -17.62
CA ARG A 108 22.57 4.60 -16.39
C ARG A 108 21.15 5.08 -16.56
N LYS A 109 20.85 5.81 -17.65
CA LYS A 109 19.48 6.28 -17.95
C LYS A 109 18.51 5.10 -18.08
N LEU A 110 18.88 4.07 -18.84
CA LEU A 110 18.03 2.89 -19.02
C LEU A 110 17.79 2.14 -17.71
N ILE A 111 18.81 2.02 -16.86
CA ILE A 111 18.67 1.39 -15.54
C ILE A 111 17.77 2.22 -14.64
N ASP A 112 17.95 3.54 -14.61
CA ASP A 112 17.11 4.42 -13.80
C ASP A 112 15.64 4.42 -14.28
N GLU A 113 15.40 4.37 -15.58
CA GLU A 113 14.07 4.23 -16.17
C GLU A 113 13.43 2.88 -15.81
N ALA A 114 14.17 1.78 -15.96
CA ALA A 114 13.69 0.44 -15.61
C ALA A 114 13.38 0.31 -14.11
N ARG A 115 14.22 0.90 -13.24
CA ARG A 115 13.95 0.93 -11.80
C ARG A 115 12.70 1.70 -11.47
N ARG A 116 12.53 2.91 -12.02
CA ARG A 116 11.32 3.72 -11.80
C ARG A 116 10.06 2.99 -12.27
N ALA A 117 10.10 2.40 -13.45
CA ALA A 117 8.98 1.62 -13.97
C ALA A 117 8.62 0.42 -13.07
N GLY A 118 9.64 -0.27 -12.54
CA GLY A 118 9.45 -1.37 -11.59
C GLY A 118 8.87 -0.91 -10.24
N GLU A 119 9.32 0.23 -9.73
CA GLU A 119 8.80 0.82 -8.49
C GLU A 119 7.35 1.28 -8.66
N GLU A 120 6.99 1.91 -9.77
CA GLU A 120 5.60 2.31 -10.07
C GLU A 120 4.68 1.09 -10.18
N GLN A 121 5.11 0.06 -10.89
CA GLN A 121 4.32 -1.17 -11.02
C GLN A 121 4.13 -1.88 -9.68
N SER A 122 5.13 -1.85 -8.81
CA SER A 122 5.04 -2.41 -7.45
C SER A 122 4.06 -1.62 -6.59
N LYS A 123 4.04 -0.29 -6.69
CA LYS A 123 3.07 0.57 -5.99
C LYS A 123 1.64 0.29 -6.45
N VAL A 124 1.43 0.19 -7.77
CA VAL A 124 0.11 -0.16 -8.33
C VAL A 124 -0.39 -1.48 -7.75
N ARG A 125 0.43 -2.53 -7.78
CA ARG A 125 0.07 -3.85 -7.23
C ARG A 125 -0.24 -3.79 -5.74
N ALA A 126 0.61 -3.16 -4.95
CA ALA A 126 0.41 -3.02 -3.50
C ALA A 126 -0.90 -2.30 -3.18
N SER A 127 -1.22 -1.22 -3.90
CA SER A 127 -2.46 -0.47 -3.73
C SER A 127 -3.70 -1.28 -4.16
N GLN A 128 -3.60 -2.04 -5.26
CA GLN A 128 -4.66 -2.97 -5.68
C GLN A 128 -4.91 -4.07 -4.64
N GLU A 129 -3.84 -4.66 -4.10
CA GLU A 129 -3.93 -5.68 -3.05
C GLU A 129 -4.54 -5.12 -1.76
N ALA A 130 -4.14 -3.92 -1.34
CA ALA A 130 -4.69 -3.27 -0.16
C ALA A 130 -6.20 -3.02 -0.31
N ALA A 131 -6.63 -2.47 -1.45
CA ALA A 131 -8.04 -2.28 -1.75
C ALA A 131 -8.80 -3.62 -1.78
N TYR A 132 -8.22 -4.65 -2.39
CA TYR A 132 -8.80 -6.00 -2.45
C TYR A 132 -9.02 -6.61 -1.06
N TYR A 133 -8.00 -6.61 -0.17
CA TYR A 133 -8.15 -7.18 1.17
C TYR A 133 -9.23 -6.49 1.97
N PHE A 134 -9.25 -5.18 1.97
CA PHE A 134 -10.28 -4.41 2.67
C PHE A 134 -11.68 -4.66 2.09
N MET A 135 -11.84 -4.56 0.76
CA MET A 135 -13.12 -4.79 0.09
C MET A 135 -13.66 -6.20 0.34
N THR A 136 -12.79 -7.20 0.33
CA THR A 136 -13.19 -8.59 0.60
C THR A 136 -13.72 -8.74 2.03
N ALA A 137 -13.09 -8.10 3.00
CA ALA A 137 -13.48 -8.20 4.41
C ALA A 137 -14.81 -7.48 4.72
N VAL A 138 -15.06 -6.30 4.12
CA VAL A 138 -16.20 -5.44 4.53
C VAL A 138 -17.31 -5.33 3.49
N ALA A 139 -17.04 -5.58 2.24
CA ALA A 139 -17.95 -5.32 1.11
C ALA A 139 -18.23 -6.55 0.23
N GLY A 140 -17.76 -7.74 0.61
CA GLY A 140 -17.90 -8.96 -0.19
C GLY A 140 -19.35 -9.31 -0.58
N ASN A 141 -20.32 -8.88 0.22
CA ASN A 141 -21.75 -9.08 -0.04
C ASN A 141 -22.47 -7.83 -0.62
N PHE A 142 -21.72 -6.78 -0.96
CA PHE A 142 -22.32 -5.55 -1.49
C PHE A 142 -22.65 -5.70 -2.99
N PRO A 143 -23.68 -4.98 -3.47
CA PRO A 143 -24.00 -4.98 -4.90
C PRO A 143 -22.79 -4.55 -5.73
N HIS A 144 -22.58 -5.22 -6.88
CA HIS A 144 -21.51 -4.94 -7.83
C HIS A 144 -20.07 -5.15 -7.30
N TYR A 145 -19.89 -5.91 -6.20
CA TYR A 145 -18.57 -6.21 -5.64
C TYR A 145 -17.62 -6.87 -6.66
N GLU A 146 -18.08 -7.92 -7.35
CA GLU A 146 -17.30 -8.63 -8.37
C GLU A 146 -16.93 -7.73 -9.55
N GLU A 147 -17.84 -6.83 -9.92
CA GLU A 147 -17.59 -5.86 -10.98
C GLU A 147 -16.52 -4.84 -10.56
N ALA A 148 -16.64 -4.32 -9.34
CA ALA A 148 -15.63 -3.43 -8.77
C ALA A 148 -14.24 -4.10 -8.75
N LEU A 149 -14.11 -5.35 -8.33
CA LEU A 149 -12.84 -6.06 -8.36
C LEU A 149 -12.30 -6.23 -9.78
N ARG A 150 -13.15 -6.58 -10.74
CA ARG A 150 -12.73 -6.71 -12.14
C ARG A 150 -12.16 -5.41 -12.68
N GLU A 151 -12.83 -4.29 -12.43
CA GLU A 151 -12.41 -2.97 -12.91
C GLU A 151 -11.15 -2.45 -12.17
N LEU A 152 -10.96 -2.82 -10.90
CA LEU A 152 -9.74 -2.55 -10.13
C LEU A 152 -8.51 -3.16 -10.82
N TYR A 153 -8.57 -4.46 -11.15
CA TYR A 153 -7.45 -5.15 -11.79
C TYR A 153 -7.34 -4.87 -13.30
N ALA A 154 -8.43 -4.47 -13.94
CA ALA A 154 -8.40 -3.99 -15.32
C ALA A 154 -7.81 -2.58 -15.47
N GLY A 155 -7.57 -1.87 -14.37
CA GLY A 155 -7.00 -0.53 -14.39
C GLY A 155 -7.98 0.54 -14.86
N ASN A 156 -9.29 0.36 -14.63
CA ASN A 156 -10.37 1.27 -15.06
C ASN A 156 -10.96 2.06 -13.88
N PRO A 157 -10.35 3.18 -13.45
CA PRO A 157 -10.78 3.92 -12.27
C PRO A 157 -12.23 4.39 -12.33
N ASP A 158 -12.68 4.92 -13.47
CA ASP A 158 -14.03 5.47 -13.62
C ASP A 158 -15.10 4.40 -13.37
N ARG A 159 -14.94 3.21 -13.96
CA ARG A 159 -15.86 2.09 -13.76
C ARG A 159 -15.76 1.50 -12.37
N PHE A 160 -14.54 1.41 -11.83
CA PHE A 160 -14.31 0.97 -10.46
C PHE A 160 -15.09 1.81 -9.46
N TYR A 161 -14.96 3.14 -9.52
CA TYR A 161 -15.67 4.03 -8.61
C TYR A 161 -17.18 4.05 -8.85
N ALA A 162 -17.63 3.94 -10.09
CA ALA A 162 -19.05 3.84 -10.42
C ALA A 162 -19.69 2.56 -9.83
N SER A 163 -19.00 1.43 -9.86
CA SER A 163 -19.49 0.16 -9.29
C SER A 163 -19.78 0.25 -7.78
N MET A 164 -19.16 1.20 -7.08
CA MET A 164 -19.32 1.38 -5.63
C MET A 164 -20.27 2.52 -5.26
N GLU A 165 -20.95 3.14 -6.21
CA GLU A 165 -21.72 4.38 -5.98
C GLU A 165 -22.80 4.23 -4.90
N GLY A 166 -23.43 3.06 -4.81
CA GLY A 166 -24.44 2.73 -3.80
C GLY A 166 -23.89 2.26 -2.43
N TRP A 167 -22.56 2.17 -2.26
CA TRP A 167 -21.99 1.68 -1.01
C TRP A 167 -21.93 2.76 0.07
N ALA A 168 -21.79 2.34 1.35
CA ALA A 168 -21.69 3.27 2.47
C ALA A 168 -20.52 4.28 2.26
N PRO A 169 -20.71 5.57 2.56
CA PRO A 169 -19.73 6.61 2.28
C PRO A 169 -18.35 6.35 2.90
N ASP A 170 -18.31 5.90 4.16
CA ASP A 170 -17.04 5.66 4.86
C ASP A 170 -16.25 4.51 4.23
N ILE A 171 -16.94 3.45 3.80
CA ILE A 171 -16.34 2.32 3.07
C ILE A 171 -15.76 2.81 1.74
N ARG A 172 -16.54 3.56 0.96
CA ARG A 172 -16.07 4.12 -0.32
C ARG A 172 -14.85 5.04 -0.15
N ASN A 173 -14.88 5.89 0.87
CA ASN A 173 -13.79 6.83 1.13
C ASN A 173 -12.50 6.09 1.53
N HIS A 174 -12.62 5.05 2.33
CA HIS A 174 -11.46 4.25 2.70
C HIS A 174 -10.90 3.45 1.52
N ILE A 175 -11.76 2.85 0.68
CA ILE A 175 -11.32 2.20 -0.56
C ILE A 175 -10.60 3.18 -1.48
N LYS A 176 -11.10 4.41 -1.64
CA LYS A 176 -10.43 5.46 -2.43
C LYS A 176 -9.04 5.78 -1.88
N LYS A 177 -8.88 5.80 -0.55
CA LYS A 177 -7.58 6.00 0.11
C LYS A 177 -6.62 4.85 -0.21
N LEU A 178 -7.06 3.60 -0.07
CA LEU A 178 -6.24 2.41 -0.36
C LEU A 178 -5.90 2.29 -1.86
N ALA A 179 -6.84 2.64 -2.74
CA ALA A 179 -6.70 2.55 -4.19
C ALA A 179 -6.04 3.78 -4.83
N LEU A 180 -5.41 4.67 -4.04
CA LEU A 180 -4.84 5.94 -4.55
C LEU A 180 -3.82 5.72 -5.67
N ASP A 181 -2.98 4.72 -5.54
CA ASP A 181 -1.95 4.35 -6.52
C ASP A 181 -2.32 3.08 -7.32
N ALA A 182 -3.56 2.58 -7.19
CA ALA A 182 -3.99 1.32 -7.83
C ALA A 182 -4.10 1.40 -9.37
N PHE A 183 -4.12 2.61 -9.91
CA PHE A 183 -4.31 2.85 -11.33
C PHE A 183 -3.07 3.53 -11.92
N PRO A 184 -2.50 3.00 -13.03
CA PRO A 184 -1.38 3.64 -13.68
C PRO A 184 -1.75 5.04 -14.12
N LYS A 185 -0.88 6.01 -13.85
CA LYS A 185 -1.07 7.39 -14.35
C LYS A 185 -1.08 7.33 -15.86
N ARG A 186 -2.20 7.74 -16.47
CA ARG A 186 -2.24 7.95 -17.92
C ARG A 186 -1.19 9.01 -18.24
N ASN A 187 -0.10 8.62 -18.92
CA ASN A 187 0.76 9.58 -19.57
C ASN A 187 -0.10 10.30 -20.62
N PRO A 188 -0.28 11.63 -20.53
CA PRO A 188 -0.83 12.39 -21.66
C PRO A 188 0.19 12.27 -22.79
N GLY A 189 -0.15 11.52 -23.87
CA GLY A 189 0.62 11.47 -25.09
C GLY A 189 0.67 12.84 -25.78
#